data_945865782de4a16b64dc5a5523897cb9
#
_entry.id   945865782de4a16b64dc5a5523897cb9
#
_cell.length_a   1.000
_cell.length_b   1.000
_cell.length_c   1.000
_cell.angle_alpha   90.00
_cell.angle_beta   90.00
_cell.angle_gamma   90.00
#
_symmetry.space_group_name_H-M   'P 1'
#
loop_
_entity.id
_entity.type
_entity.pdbx_description
1 polymer ?
#
loop_
_entity_poly.entity_id
_entity_poly.type
_entity_poly.pdbx_seq_one_letter_code
_entity_poly.pdbx_strand_id
1 'polypeptide(L)'
;MRTPTLQYLYLQKPVTMVIVICIISVLPWIGLGDFSTKGEPREAAVAVSMLETGNWVLPQVYANEFAYKPPLAHWLMAVASLPQGYVSEFTSRLPSALAFIILIGFTLVFFGKRLRFQEAFIATLLLITCIEIHRAAMTTRVDMLLTAFIVIGLYQLYRWEDKLELKGVPIAIPALLGCAVLTKGPVGIILPLFVFGIYLLMLRKYSYLVIFKALLYAGISSVFLPLLWYVAAWKQGGNAFLNVVLAENFGRFFHLNTPDIHYYLGHENGVWYNFMTLAAGFMPWTIFFFFSLFGLKLHKPAKSIKEILNDAWNNIRSMEKEKLFSLVALVCIIFFYSIPSSKRSVYLMPAYPFIAIFLAQYTLYITEYRTKVTRVFAAFMASITAVVVIAIAMTMAGAIDPIQIASQYTNRQSTMETVELVSNMFAYPCRLTICILIVLLVILAVVYYQMFKKINIKILYATIALAFGINLLIDGVVMRGIRLGSSARPFAKQVQKEYPLNDMNMYVMNDLKAYTNLYGLNFYLGNKFHNFEQEQPVSGFMFCTMKDLETIQKNYGDKYTFSLLTSTKNVIADVRQKIVLCSFLQHE
;
A
#
# COMPACT_ATOMS: atom_id res chain seq x y z
N MET A 1 -35.70 -23.53 -14.47
CA MET A 1 -35.47 -22.33 -13.61
C MET A 1 -34.12 -21.76 -13.97
N ARG A 2 -34.01 -20.49 -14.39
CA ARG A 2 -32.73 -19.85 -14.62
C ARG A 2 -32.03 -19.70 -13.27
N THR A 3 -30.81 -20.24 -13.14
CA THR A 3 -29.97 -20.01 -11.93
C THR A 3 -29.84 -18.52 -11.68
N PRO A 4 -29.92 -18.04 -10.42
CA PRO A 4 -29.68 -16.64 -10.10
C PRO A 4 -28.35 -16.18 -10.69
N THR A 5 -28.28 -14.96 -11.22
CA THR A 5 -27.11 -14.43 -11.94
C THR A 5 -25.81 -14.58 -11.16
N LEU A 6 -25.82 -14.36 -9.83
CA LEU A 6 -24.65 -14.52 -8.95
C LEU A 6 -24.20 -15.98 -8.84
N GLN A 7 -25.12 -16.93 -8.75
CA GLN A 7 -24.79 -18.37 -8.70
C GLN A 7 -24.22 -18.84 -10.04
N TYR A 8 -24.73 -18.34 -11.15
CA TYR A 8 -24.19 -18.61 -12.49
C TYR A 8 -22.75 -18.07 -12.61
N LEU A 9 -22.49 -16.82 -12.21
CA LEU A 9 -21.15 -16.23 -12.24
C LEU A 9 -20.16 -17.00 -11.37
N TYR A 10 -20.56 -17.39 -10.17
CA TYR A 10 -19.72 -18.20 -9.27
C TYR A 10 -19.34 -19.56 -9.89
N LEU A 11 -20.29 -20.25 -10.50
CA LEU A 11 -20.07 -21.60 -11.04
C LEU A 11 -19.39 -21.58 -12.41
N GLN A 12 -19.73 -20.64 -13.29
CA GLN A 12 -19.31 -20.63 -14.69
C GLN A 12 -18.18 -19.62 -14.98
N LYS A 13 -18.17 -18.48 -14.29
CA LYS A 13 -17.21 -17.37 -14.54
C LYS A 13 -16.66 -16.76 -13.23
N PRO A 14 -16.06 -17.57 -12.34
CA PRO A 14 -15.65 -17.09 -11.03
C PRO A 14 -14.54 -16.03 -11.09
N VAL A 15 -13.63 -16.11 -12.05
CA VAL A 15 -12.58 -15.12 -12.26
C VAL A 15 -13.18 -13.77 -12.64
N THR A 16 -14.12 -13.75 -13.57
CA THR A 16 -14.83 -12.53 -13.97
C THR A 16 -15.58 -11.92 -12.78
N MET A 17 -16.25 -12.74 -11.97
CA MET A 17 -16.93 -12.28 -10.76
C MET A 17 -15.98 -11.60 -9.79
N VAL A 18 -14.83 -12.22 -9.50
CA VAL A 18 -13.82 -11.64 -8.59
C VAL A 18 -13.21 -10.36 -9.16
N ILE A 19 -12.92 -10.31 -10.47
CA ILE A 19 -12.42 -9.10 -11.12
C ILE A 19 -13.44 -7.96 -10.99
N VAL A 20 -14.73 -8.21 -11.22
CA VAL A 20 -15.78 -7.19 -11.06
C VAL A 20 -15.86 -6.71 -9.60
N ILE A 21 -15.77 -7.61 -8.62
CA ILE A 21 -15.75 -7.25 -7.21
C ILE A 21 -14.51 -6.36 -6.91
N CYS A 22 -13.33 -6.71 -7.43
CA CYS A 22 -12.12 -5.89 -7.27
C CYS A 22 -12.26 -4.50 -7.92
N ILE A 23 -12.84 -4.43 -9.13
CA ILE A 23 -13.09 -3.16 -9.81
C ILE A 23 -14.00 -2.26 -8.96
N ILE A 24 -15.13 -2.80 -8.48
CA ILE A 24 -16.06 -2.05 -7.60
C ILE A 24 -15.39 -1.66 -6.29
N SER A 25 -14.49 -2.51 -5.78
CA SER A 25 -13.75 -2.28 -4.53
C SER A 25 -12.83 -1.06 -4.59
N VAL A 26 -12.17 -0.78 -5.72
CA VAL A 26 -11.09 0.22 -5.77
C VAL A 26 -11.27 1.31 -6.82
N LEU A 27 -11.63 0.99 -8.07
CA LEU A 27 -11.56 1.96 -9.17
C LEU A 27 -12.46 3.19 -9.00
N PRO A 28 -13.71 3.11 -8.49
CA PRO A 28 -14.55 4.30 -8.30
C PRO A 28 -14.02 5.27 -7.25
N TRP A 29 -13.13 4.81 -6.36
CA TRP A 29 -12.74 5.52 -5.14
C TRP A 29 -11.33 6.12 -5.22
N ILE A 30 -10.44 5.62 -6.10
CA ILE A 30 -9.04 6.08 -6.18
C ILE A 30 -8.91 7.56 -6.57
N GLY A 31 -9.89 8.12 -7.30
CA GLY A 31 -9.93 9.55 -7.65
C GLY A 31 -10.54 10.44 -6.59
N LEU A 32 -11.11 9.87 -5.50
CA LEU A 32 -11.78 10.67 -4.49
C LEU A 32 -10.81 11.24 -3.47
N GLY A 33 -10.77 12.56 -3.41
CA GLY A 33 -9.95 13.32 -2.46
C GLY A 33 -8.48 13.41 -2.83
N ASP A 34 -7.87 14.42 -2.28
CA ASP A 34 -6.49 14.84 -2.56
C ASP A 34 -5.44 13.90 -1.93
N PHE A 35 -4.17 14.13 -2.19
CA PHE A 35 -3.10 13.44 -1.47
C PHE A 35 -3.08 13.83 0.00
N SER A 36 -3.00 12.83 0.88
CA SER A 36 -2.99 13.00 2.34
C SER A 36 -1.77 12.38 3.03
N THR A 37 -0.82 11.85 2.24
CA THR A 37 0.40 11.24 2.76
C THR A 37 1.62 11.81 2.06
N LYS A 38 2.74 11.96 2.77
CA LYS A 38 4.02 12.44 2.20
C LYS A 38 4.49 11.62 0.98
N GLY A 39 4.17 10.32 0.94
CA GLY A 39 4.66 9.42 -0.10
C GLY A 39 3.93 9.53 -1.43
N GLU A 40 2.62 9.82 -1.43
CA GLU A 40 1.83 9.87 -2.68
C GLU A 40 2.27 11.00 -3.62
N PRO A 41 2.30 12.28 -3.17
CA PRO A 41 2.67 13.39 -4.06
C PRO A 41 4.13 13.31 -4.51
N ARG A 42 5.03 12.74 -3.70
CA ARG A 42 6.42 12.53 -4.09
C ARG A 42 6.55 11.57 -5.28
N GLU A 43 5.84 10.44 -5.25
CA GLU A 43 5.85 9.49 -6.36
C GLU A 43 5.12 10.08 -7.59
N ALA A 44 4.03 10.81 -7.39
CA ALA A 44 3.29 11.44 -8.48
C ALA A 44 4.08 12.55 -9.18
N ALA A 45 4.87 13.35 -8.44
CA ALA A 45 5.73 14.41 -8.99
C ALA A 45 6.78 13.87 -9.97
N VAL A 46 7.25 12.62 -9.80
CA VAL A 46 8.14 11.98 -10.77
C VAL A 46 7.46 11.83 -12.14
N ALA A 47 6.18 11.40 -12.14
CA ALA A 47 5.41 11.29 -13.37
C ALA A 47 5.09 12.67 -13.98
N VAL A 48 4.87 13.71 -13.15
CA VAL A 48 4.74 15.10 -13.63
C VAL A 48 6.00 15.51 -14.37
N SER A 49 7.17 15.34 -13.74
CA SER A 49 8.45 15.69 -14.37
C SER A 49 8.68 14.93 -15.69
N MET A 50 8.33 13.64 -15.76
CA MET A 50 8.42 12.86 -17.00
C MET A 50 7.60 13.46 -18.15
N LEU A 51 6.37 13.91 -17.85
CA LEU A 51 5.48 14.50 -18.88
C LEU A 51 5.93 15.89 -19.29
N GLU A 52 6.40 16.72 -18.35
CA GLU A 52 6.80 18.10 -18.62
C GLU A 52 8.16 18.21 -19.32
N THR A 53 9.15 17.42 -18.86
CA THR A 53 10.53 17.50 -19.39
C THR A 53 10.80 16.54 -20.54
N GLY A 54 9.94 15.53 -20.74
CA GLY A 54 10.19 14.42 -21.67
C GLY A 54 11.31 13.46 -21.20
N ASN A 55 11.86 13.64 -20.01
CA ASN A 55 12.89 12.76 -19.45
C ASN A 55 12.27 11.56 -18.74
N TRP A 56 12.18 10.43 -19.45
CA TRP A 56 11.62 9.18 -18.92
C TRP A 56 12.66 8.26 -18.29
N VAL A 57 13.95 8.60 -18.41
CA VAL A 57 15.06 7.78 -17.89
C VAL A 57 15.38 8.17 -16.47
N LEU A 58 15.72 9.43 -16.23
CA LEU A 58 16.13 9.93 -14.91
C LEU A 58 15.54 11.33 -14.65
N PRO A 59 14.23 11.42 -14.39
CA PRO A 59 13.58 12.70 -14.11
C PRO A 59 14.07 13.28 -12.77
N GLN A 60 14.09 14.61 -12.72
CA GLN A 60 14.37 15.35 -11.50
C GLN A 60 13.07 15.86 -10.88
N VAL A 61 13.02 15.91 -9.58
CA VAL A 61 11.86 16.35 -8.79
C VAL A 61 12.32 17.21 -7.63
N TYR A 62 11.44 18.01 -7.08
CA TYR A 62 11.64 18.74 -5.84
C TYR A 62 13.02 19.40 -5.74
N ALA A 63 13.18 20.55 -6.38
CA ALA A 63 14.44 21.30 -6.35
C ALA A 63 15.65 20.49 -6.91
N ASN A 64 15.43 19.83 -8.05
CA ASN A 64 16.45 19.11 -8.84
C ASN A 64 17.00 17.82 -8.21
N GLU A 65 16.29 17.20 -7.26
CA GLU A 65 16.64 15.85 -6.79
C GLU A 65 16.40 14.79 -7.87
N PHE A 66 17.27 13.82 -7.98
CA PHE A 66 17.02 12.65 -8.82
C PHE A 66 15.92 11.76 -8.21
N ALA A 67 15.05 11.22 -9.07
CA ALA A 67 14.15 10.16 -8.67
C ALA A 67 14.97 8.92 -8.28
N TYR A 68 14.98 8.58 -6.99
CA TYR A 68 15.85 7.53 -6.44
C TYR A 68 15.32 6.11 -6.65
N LYS A 69 14.05 5.94 -7.03
CA LYS A 69 13.47 4.63 -7.32
C LYS A 69 13.53 4.31 -8.80
N PRO A 70 13.64 3.01 -9.16
CA PRO A 70 13.49 2.57 -10.54
C PRO A 70 12.13 2.98 -11.13
N PRO A 71 12.02 3.18 -12.46
CA PRO A 71 11.00 4.03 -13.05
C PRO A 71 9.66 3.36 -13.37
N LEU A 72 9.52 2.03 -13.31
CA LEU A 72 8.36 1.32 -13.87
C LEU A 72 7.01 1.81 -13.32
N ALA A 73 6.93 2.05 -12.01
CA ALA A 73 5.69 2.58 -11.41
C ALA A 73 5.37 3.98 -11.94
N HIS A 74 6.37 4.83 -12.07
CA HIS A 74 6.25 6.21 -12.58
C HIS A 74 5.93 6.23 -14.08
N TRP A 75 6.52 5.32 -14.87
CA TRP A 75 6.14 5.14 -16.28
C TRP A 75 4.67 4.80 -16.44
N LEU A 76 4.15 3.87 -15.60
CA LEU A 76 2.73 3.51 -15.64
C LEU A 76 1.82 4.67 -15.22
N MET A 77 2.24 5.49 -14.24
CA MET A 77 1.53 6.71 -13.85
C MET A 77 1.52 7.75 -14.98
N ALA A 78 2.68 8.00 -15.61
CA ALA A 78 2.80 8.93 -16.71
C ALA A 78 1.98 8.46 -17.92
N VAL A 79 2.07 7.19 -18.32
CA VAL A 79 1.27 6.60 -19.41
C VAL A 79 -0.23 6.71 -19.13
N ALA A 80 -0.67 6.42 -17.90
CA ALA A 80 -2.06 6.57 -17.49
C ALA A 80 -2.55 8.03 -17.55
N SER A 81 -1.62 8.99 -17.47
CA SER A 81 -1.90 10.42 -17.49
C SER A 81 -1.89 11.04 -18.91
N LEU A 82 -1.29 10.36 -19.89
CA LEU A 82 -1.21 10.86 -21.28
C LEU A 82 -2.56 11.28 -21.89
N PRO A 83 -3.67 10.52 -21.72
CA PRO A 83 -4.95 10.89 -22.33
C PRO A 83 -5.51 12.23 -21.84
N GLN A 84 -5.20 12.64 -20.60
CA GLN A 84 -5.67 13.90 -20.02
C GLN A 84 -4.61 15.01 -20.04
N GLY A 85 -3.35 14.68 -20.36
CA GLY A 85 -2.25 15.63 -20.46
C GLY A 85 -1.63 16.09 -19.14
N TYR A 86 -2.12 15.62 -18.00
CA TYR A 86 -1.60 15.95 -16.65
C TYR A 86 -1.75 14.78 -15.67
N VAL A 87 -0.92 14.75 -14.64
CA VAL A 87 -1.02 13.74 -13.57
C VAL A 87 -2.05 14.16 -12.55
N SER A 88 -3.01 13.25 -12.25
CA SER A 88 -4.01 13.43 -11.22
C SER A 88 -3.88 12.38 -10.12
N GLU A 89 -4.62 12.53 -9.02
CA GLU A 89 -4.71 11.51 -7.98
C GLU A 89 -5.24 10.18 -8.54
N PHE A 90 -6.19 10.24 -9.46
CA PHE A 90 -6.72 9.05 -10.12
C PHE A 90 -5.64 8.33 -10.94
N THR A 91 -4.98 9.02 -11.86
CA THR A 91 -3.99 8.41 -12.75
C THR A 91 -2.74 7.94 -12.03
N SER A 92 -2.35 8.63 -10.95
CA SER A 92 -1.22 8.22 -10.13
C SER A 92 -1.52 6.99 -9.24
N ARG A 93 -2.77 6.79 -8.80
CA ARG A 93 -3.19 5.60 -8.01
C ARG A 93 -3.57 4.42 -8.90
N LEU A 94 -3.89 4.65 -10.17
CA LEU A 94 -4.37 3.61 -11.11
C LEU A 94 -3.41 2.41 -11.24
N PRO A 95 -2.07 2.55 -11.34
CA PRO A 95 -1.16 1.40 -11.37
C PRO A 95 -1.26 0.48 -10.16
N SER A 96 -1.43 1.04 -8.95
CA SER A 96 -1.64 0.26 -7.72
C SER A 96 -2.97 -0.50 -7.75
N ALA A 97 -4.05 0.15 -8.18
CA ALA A 97 -5.37 -0.47 -8.30
C ALA A 97 -5.38 -1.62 -9.32
N LEU A 98 -4.75 -1.43 -10.50
CA LEU A 98 -4.63 -2.47 -11.51
C LEU A 98 -3.77 -3.64 -11.03
N ALA A 99 -2.64 -3.36 -10.36
CA ALA A 99 -1.79 -4.39 -9.78
C ALA A 99 -2.55 -5.26 -8.75
N PHE A 100 -3.40 -4.64 -7.93
CA PHE A 100 -4.28 -5.35 -7.00
C PHE A 100 -5.27 -6.27 -7.73
N ILE A 101 -5.98 -5.76 -8.73
CA ILE A 101 -6.97 -6.53 -9.51
C ILE A 101 -6.30 -7.75 -10.16
N ILE A 102 -5.13 -7.54 -10.78
CA ILE A 102 -4.34 -8.58 -11.44
C ILE A 102 -3.87 -9.61 -10.41
N LEU A 103 -3.30 -9.18 -9.28
CA LEU A 103 -2.83 -10.07 -8.21
C LEU A 103 -3.95 -10.97 -7.70
N ILE A 104 -5.12 -10.41 -7.38
CA ILE A 104 -6.25 -11.16 -6.86
C ILE A 104 -6.75 -12.18 -7.90
N GLY A 105 -6.88 -11.77 -9.18
CA GLY A 105 -7.27 -12.67 -10.27
C GLY A 105 -6.28 -13.83 -10.45
N PHE A 106 -4.97 -13.55 -10.47
CA PHE A 106 -3.94 -14.59 -10.57
C PHE A 106 -3.92 -15.50 -9.34
N THR A 107 -4.16 -14.98 -8.14
CA THR A 107 -4.24 -15.77 -6.90
C THR A 107 -5.40 -16.77 -6.96
N LEU A 108 -6.58 -16.32 -7.40
CA LEU A 108 -7.73 -17.22 -7.61
C LEU A 108 -7.43 -18.31 -8.64
N VAL A 109 -6.85 -17.93 -9.79
CA VAL A 109 -6.53 -18.90 -10.85
C VAL A 109 -5.46 -19.91 -10.42
N PHE A 110 -4.44 -19.44 -9.68
CA PHE A 110 -3.36 -20.30 -9.23
C PHE A 110 -3.83 -21.33 -8.21
N PHE A 111 -4.47 -20.88 -7.14
CA PHE A 111 -4.93 -21.78 -6.07
C PHE A 111 -6.22 -22.52 -6.42
N GLY A 112 -7.13 -21.92 -7.18
CA GLY A 112 -8.39 -22.55 -7.57
C GLY A 112 -8.25 -23.78 -8.48
N LYS A 113 -7.09 -23.93 -9.15
CA LYS A 113 -6.75 -25.13 -9.94
C LYS A 113 -6.03 -26.21 -9.11
N ARG A 114 -5.60 -25.92 -7.88
CA ARG A 114 -4.69 -26.75 -7.08
C ARG A 114 -5.25 -27.16 -5.72
N LEU A 115 -6.13 -26.33 -5.17
CA LEU A 115 -6.80 -26.56 -3.89
C LEU A 115 -8.31 -26.66 -4.13
N ARG A 116 -9.08 -26.89 -3.06
CA ARG A 116 -10.54 -26.79 -3.16
C ARG A 116 -10.90 -25.39 -3.61
N PHE A 117 -11.68 -25.29 -4.69
CA PHE A 117 -12.06 -24.00 -5.27
C PHE A 117 -12.63 -23.02 -4.23
N GLN A 118 -13.44 -23.52 -3.31
CA GLN A 118 -14.03 -22.71 -2.25
C GLN A 118 -12.98 -22.07 -1.32
N GLU A 119 -11.89 -22.79 -1.02
CA GLU A 119 -10.77 -22.26 -0.22
C GLU A 119 -10.07 -21.10 -0.95
N ALA A 120 -9.77 -21.29 -2.23
CA ALA A 120 -9.16 -20.25 -3.07
C ALA A 120 -10.08 -19.04 -3.24
N PHE A 121 -11.38 -19.26 -3.42
CA PHE A 121 -12.36 -18.20 -3.56
C PHE A 121 -12.49 -17.38 -2.27
N ILE A 122 -12.60 -18.03 -1.10
CA ILE A 122 -12.65 -17.34 0.18
C ILE A 122 -11.33 -16.62 0.44
N ALA A 123 -10.17 -17.20 0.16
CA ALA A 123 -8.88 -16.53 0.32
C ALA A 123 -8.82 -15.21 -0.47
N THR A 124 -9.32 -15.20 -1.72
CA THR A 124 -9.37 -13.95 -2.51
C THR A 124 -10.32 -12.93 -1.91
N LEU A 125 -11.46 -13.35 -1.38
CA LEU A 125 -12.40 -12.43 -0.71
C LEU A 125 -11.82 -11.86 0.60
N LEU A 126 -11.08 -12.67 1.36
CA LEU A 126 -10.35 -12.19 2.56
C LEU A 126 -9.29 -11.16 2.20
N LEU A 127 -8.56 -11.37 1.08
CA LEU A 127 -7.58 -10.39 0.57
C LEU A 127 -8.22 -9.08 0.13
N ILE A 128 -9.36 -9.13 -0.57
CA ILE A 128 -10.08 -7.93 -1.03
C ILE A 128 -10.53 -7.08 0.18
N THR A 129 -10.89 -7.74 1.27
CA THR A 129 -11.49 -7.09 2.45
C THR A 129 -10.51 -6.84 3.60
N CYS A 130 -9.26 -7.30 3.53
CA CYS A 130 -8.24 -6.98 4.53
C CYS A 130 -7.70 -5.56 4.35
N ILE A 131 -7.39 -4.89 5.46
CA ILE A 131 -7.04 -3.46 5.48
C ILE A 131 -5.79 -3.15 4.66
N GLU A 132 -4.69 -3.90 4.84
CA GLU A 132 -3.39 -3.50 4.28
C GLU A 132 -3.33 -3.59 2.76
N ILE A 133 -3.79 -4.70 2.17
CA ILE A 133 -3.80 -4.89 0.71
C ILE A 133 -4.78 -3.92 0.06
N HIS A 134 -5.97 -3.74 0.65
CA HIS A 134 -6.97 -2.81 0.16
C HIS A 134 -6.45 -1.37 0.19
N ARG A 135 -5.90 -0.92 1.32
CA ARG A 135 -5.29 0.41 1.46
C ARG A 135 -4.15 0.64 0.45
N ALA A 136 -3.30 -0.39 0.22
CA ALA A 136 -2.20 -0.29 -0.73
C ALA A 136 -2.70 -0.13 -2.17
N ALA A 137 -3.81 -0.77 -2.54
CA ALA A 137 -4.46 -0.62 -3.84
C ALA A 137 -4.98 0.81 -4.09
N MET A 138 -5.31 1.55 -3.01
CA MET A 138 -5.89 2.89 -3.02
C MET A 138 -4.87 4.03 -2.92
N THR A 139 -3.56 3.73 -2.96
CA THR A 139 -2.51 4.72 -2.74
C THR A 139 -1.49 4.74 -3.88
N THR A 140 -0.94 5.93 -4.17
CA THR A 140 0.15 6.13 -5.13
C THR A 140 1.46 5.64 -4.51
N ARG A 141 1.75 4.34 -4.67
CA ARG A 141 2.97 3.70 -4.15
C ARG A 141 3.43 2.55 -5.04
N VAL A 142 4.73 2.35 -5.06
CA VAL A 142 5.37 1.24 -5.80
C VAL A 142 5.10 -0.14 -5.17
N ASP A 143 4.70 -0.19 -3.89
CA ASP A 143 4.68 -1.43 -3.10
C ASP A 143 3.61 -2.43 -3.57
N MET A 144 2.43 -1.96 -4.00
CA MET A 144 1.39 -2.87 -4.53
C MET A 144 1.81 -3.50 -5.85
N LEU A 145 2.42 -2.70 -6.73
CA LEU A 145 2.93 -3.18 -8.01
C LEU A 145 4.07 -4.19 -7.81
N LEU A 146 5.01 -3.89 -6.92
CA LEU A 146 6.08 -4.83 -6.52
C LEU A 146 5.51 -6.14 -5.99
N THR A 147 4.51 -6.07 -5.11
CA THR A 147 3.83 -7.25 -4.55
C THR A 147 3.22 -8.12 -5.65
N ALA A 148 2.54 -7.52 -6.62
CA ALA A 148 1.96 -8.25 -7.74
C ALA A 148 3.04 -8.97 -8.56
N PHE A 149 4.13 -8.28 -8.92
CA PHE A 149 5.22 -8.89 -9.68
C PHE A 149 5.92 -10.01 -8.91
N ILE A 150 6.24 -9.82 -7.62
CA ILE A 150 6.87 -10.84 -6.78
C ILE A 150 5.97 -12.08 -6.67
N VAL A 151 4.70 -11.91 -6.31
CA VAL A 151 3.80 -13.04 -6.06
C VAL A 151 3.48 -13.78 -7.34
N ILE A 152 3.17 -13.08 -8.44
CA ILE A 152 2.92 -13.73 -9.74
C ILE A 152 4.21 -14.39 -10.26
N GLY A 153 5.37 -13.77 -10.03
CA GLY A 153 6.69 -14.36 -10.29
C GLY A 153 6.90 -15.66 -9.52
N LEU A 154 6.55 -15.69 -8.23
CA LEU A 154 6.58 -16.90 -7.40
C LEU A 154 5.63 -17.99 -7.93
N TYR A 155 4.44 -17.63 -8.41
CA TYR A 155 3.53 -18.58 -9.03
C TYR A 155 4.09 -19.15 -10.34
N GLN A 156 4.84 -18.39 -11.14
CA GLN A 156 5.50 -18.88 -12.33
C GLN A 156 6.72 -19.76 -11.99
N LEU A 157 7.50 -19.40 -10.99
CA LEU A 157 8.61 -20.22 -10.48
C LEU A 157 8.09 -21.58 -9.97
N TYR A 158 6.98 -21.59 -9.22
CA TYR A 158 6.32 -22.82 -8.80
C TYR A 158 5.89 -23.68 -9.99
N ARG A 159 5.30 -23.08 -11.04
CA ARG A 159 4.90 -23.82 -12.26
C ARG A 159 6.09 -24.36 -13.05
N TRP A 160 7.20 -23.64 -13.01
CA TRP A 160 8.43 -24.08 -13.65
C TRP A 160 9.05 -25.29 -12.94
N GLU A 161 8.90 -25.40 -11.62
CA GLU A 161 9.35 -26.57 -10.85
C GLU A 161 8.77 -27.88 -11.38
N ASP A 162 7.50 -27.92 -11.75
CA ASP A 162 6.85 -29.12 -12.30
C ASP A 162 7.58 -29.66 -13.55
N LYS A 163 8.25 -28.78 -14.30
CA LYS A 163 9.00 -29.07 -15.52
C LYS A 163 10.40 -28.46 -15.49
N LEU A 164 11.10 -28.60 -14.34
CA LEU A 164 12.41 -27.97 -14.17
C LEU A 164 13.43 -28.58 -15.13
N GLU A 165 13.43 -28.10 -16.36
CA GLU A 165 14.40 -28.40 -17.40
C GLU A 165 15.39 -27.24 -17.48
N LEU A 166 16.67 -27.50 -17.22
CA LEU A 166 17.73 -26.48 -17.32
C LEU A 166 18.06 -26.07 -18.77
N LYS A 167 17.21 -26.41 -19.73
CA LYS A 167 17.31 -25.99 -21.13
C LYS A 167 16.86 -24.56 -21.39
N GLY A 168 16.20 -23.93 -20.42
CA GLY A 168 15.73 -22.54 -20.50
C GLY A 168 14.84 -22.14 -19.32
N VAL A 169 14.63 -20.84 -19.18
CA VAL A 169 13.72 -20.25 -18.18
C VAL A 169 12.50 -19.71 -18.92
N PRO A 170 11.27 -20.06 -18.52
CA PRO A 170 10.06 -19.49 -19.13
C PRO A 170 10.11 -17.97 -19.11
N ILE A 171 9.89 -17.31 -20.24
CA ILE A 171 10.03 -15.86 -20.43
C ILE A 171 9.22 -15.02 -19.41
N ALA A 172 8.14 -15.56 -18.89
CA ALA A 172 7.34 -14.91 -17.86
C ALA A 172 8.11 -14.67 -16.57
N ILE A 173 9.08 -15.54 -16.21
CA ILE A 173 9.89 -15.41 -14.99
C ILE A 173 10.80 -14.18 -15.10
N PRO A 174 11.74 -14.08 -16.07
CA PRO A 174 12.61 -12.94 -16.20
C PRO A 174 11.84 -11.64 -16.44
N ALA A 175 10.73 -11.68 -17.17
CA ALA A 175 9.90 -10.49 -17.38
C ALA A 175 9.31 -9.98 -16.06
N LEU A 176 8.68 -10.83 -15.25
CA LEU A 176 8.06 -10.45 -13.98
C LEU A 176 9.10 -10.01 -12.95
N LEU A 177 10.18 -10.76 -12.78
CA LEU A 177 11.24 -10.42 -11.81
C LEU A 177 12.00 -9.16 -12.24
N GLY A 178 12.27 -8.99 -13.55
CA GLY A 178 12.84 -7.78 -14.11
C GLY A 178 11.96 -6.56 -13.88
N CYS A 179 10.64 -6.67 -14.11
CA CYS A 179 9.67 -5.62 -13.78
C CYS A 179 9.62 -5.34 -12.27
N ALA A 180 9.76 -6.35 -11.42
CA ALA A 180 9.84 -6.15 -9.97
C ALA A 180 11.08 -5.32 -9.58
N VAL A 181 12.24 -5.56 -10.22
CA VAL A 181 13.45 -4.74 -10.02
C VAL A 181 13.24 -3.32 -10.53
N LEU A 182 12.65 -3.15 -11.71
CA LEU A 182 12.31 -1.84 -12.25
C LEU A 182 11.24 -1.09 -11.44
N THR A 183 10.59 -1.77 -10.49
CA THR A 183 9.62 -1.15 -9.56
C THR A 183 10.28 -0.66 -8.27
N LYS A 184 11.22 -1.43 -7.69
CA LYS A 184 11.78 -1.08 -6.36
C LYS A 184 13.25 -1.49 -6.15
N GLY A 185 13.91 -2.07 -7.13
CA GLY A 185 15.30 -2.47 -7.05
C GLY A 185 15.52 -3.97 -6.79
N PRO A 186 16.72 -4.39 -6.35
CA PRO A 186 17.18 -5.78 -6.32
C PRO A 186 16.31 -6.77 -5.57
N VAL A 187 15.53 -6.31 -4.60
CA VAL A 187 14.57 -7.14 -3.84
C VAL A 187 13.59 -7.89 -4.76
N GLY A 188 13.30 -7.32 -5.95
CA GLY A 188 12.44 -7.92 -6.96
C GLY A 188 12.93 -9.27 -7.51
N ILE A 189 14.23 -9.54 -7.43
CA ILE A 189 14.85 -10.83 -7.82
C ILE A 189 15.25 -11.62 -6.57
N ILE A 190 15.91 -10.97 -5.61
CA ILE A 190 16.51 -11.66 -4.46
C ILE A 190 15.44 -12.40 -3.65
N LEU A 191 14.32 -11.74 -3.33
CA LEU A 191 13.29 -12.35 -2.50
C LEU A 191 12.58 -13.53 -3.17
N PRO A 192 12.11 -13.47 -4.43
CA PRO A 192 11.49 -14.61 -5.09
C PRO A 192 12.47 -15.80 -5.26
N LEU A 193 13.73 -15.54 -5.60
CA LEU A 193 14.72 -16.61 -5.75
C LEU A 193 15.09 -17.23 -4.40
N PHE A 194 15.16 -16.45 -3.32
CA PHE A 194 15.35 -16.96 -1.97
C PHE A 194 14.20 -17.91 -1.57
N VAL A 195 12.95 -17.50 -1.77
CA VAL A 195 11.77 -18.34 -1.51
C VAL A 195 11.81 -19.61 -2.35
N PHE A 196 12.08 -19.48 -3.65
CA PHE A 196 12.11 -20.62 -4.57
C PHE A 196 13.25 -21.60 -4.24
N GLY A 197 14.43 -21.09 -3.89
CA GLY A 197 15.57 -21.91 -3.48
C GLY A 197 15.26 -22.74 -2.23
N ILE A 198 14.70 -22.13 -1.19
CA ILE A 198 14.30 -22.86 0.02
C ILE A 198 13.19 -23.88 -0.30
N TYR A 199 12.23 -23.54 -1.15
CA TYR A 199 11.20 -24.48 -1.58
C TYR A 199 11.79 -25.71 -2.29
N LEU A 200 12.71 -25.52 -3.25
CA LEU A 200 13.38 -26.62 -3.94
C LEU A 200 14.20 -27.51 -2.98
N LEU A 201 14.87 -26.91 -1.99
CA LEU A 201 15.57 -27.64 -0.92
C LEU A 201 14.61 -28.48 -0.07
N MET A 202 13.43 -27.94 0.27
CA MET A 202 12.42 -28.65 1.04
C MET A 202 11.81 -29.84 0.29
N LEU A 203 11.67 -29.73 -1.03
CA LEU A 203 11.19 -30.83 -1.89
C LEU A 203 12.12 -32.03 -1.92
N ARG A 204 13.45 -31.85 -1.71
CA ARG A 204 14.49 -32.92 -1.77
C ARG A 204 14.50 -33.73 -3.06
N LYS A 205 13.95 -33.18 -4.12
CA LYS A 205 13.83 -33.83 -5.44
C LYS A 205 15.04 -33.58 -6.32
N TYR A 206 15.76 -32.46 -6.08
CA TYR A 206 16.82 -31.96 -6.94
C TYR A 206 18.16 -31.94 -6.19
N SER A 207 19.27 -32.16 -6.93
CA SER A 207 20.62 -31.96 -6.38
C SER A 207 20.92 -30.48 -6.15
N TYR A 208 21.82 -30.17 -5.24
CA TYR A 208 22.23 -28.78 -4.95
C TYR A 208 22.74 -28.04 -6.19
N LEU A 209 23.43 -28.77 -7.10
CA LEU A 209 23.90 -28.17 -8.35
C LEU A 209 22.78 -27.78 -9.29
N VAL A 210 21.70 -28.57 -9.38
CA VAL A 210 20.52 -28.26 -10.18
C VAL A 210 19.81 -27.04 -9.60
N ILE A 211 19.63 -26.98 -8.28
CA ILE A 211 19.04 -25.84 -7.58
C ILE A 211 19.84 -24.58 -7.86
N PHE A 212 21.18 -24.65 -7.67
CA PHE A 212 22.06 -23.50 -7.92
C PHE A 212 21.97 -23.01 -9.38
N LYS A 213 22.04 -23.93 -10.36
CA LYS A 213 21.90 -23.58 -11.78
C LYS A 213 20.53 -22.95 -12.10
N ALA A 214 19.45 -23.48 -11.53
CA ALA A 214 18.10 -22.93 -11.72
C ALA A 214 18.00 -21.49 -11.21
N LEU A 215 18.50 -21.24 -10.00
CA LEU A 215 18.52 -19.90 -9.40
C LEU A 215 19.40 -18.95 -10.21
N LEU A 216 20.57 -19.41 -10.65
CA LEU A 216 21.50 -18.62 -11.45
C LEU A 216 20.88 -18.22 -12.80
N TYR A 217 20.29 -19.17 -13.54
CA TYR A 217 19.65 -18.91 -14.83
C TYR A 217 18.45 -17.97 -14.68
N ALA A 218 17.58 -18.18 -13.69
CA ALA A 218 16.47 -17.29 -13.42
C ALA A 218 16.96 -15.89 -13.00
N GLY A 219 18.01 -15.80 -12.18
CA GLY A 219 18.59 -14.54 -11.72
C GLY A 219 19.22 -13.75 -12.88
N ILE A 220 20.15 -14.35 -13.62
CA ILE A 220 20.86 -13.68 -14.73
C ILE A 220 19.87 -13.20 -15.79
N SER A 221 18.93 -14.06 -16.21
CA SER A 221 17.95 -13.69 -17.23
C SER A 221 17.04 -12.52 -16.76
N SER A 222 16.78 -12.41 -15.47
CA SER A 222 15.92 -11.36 -14.89
C SER A 222 16.63 -10.02 -14.74
N VAL A 223 17.96 -9.98 -14.73
CA VAL A 223 18.74 -8.74 -14.61
C VAL A 223 18.80 -7.98 -15.94
N PHE A 224 18.61 -8.65 -17.08
CA PHE A 224 18.80 -8.04 -18.40
C PHE A 224 17.95 -6.78 -18.61
N LEU A 225 16.65 -6.84 -18.35
CA LEU A 225 15.74 -5.71 -18.53
C LEU A 225 16.06 -4.52 -17.60
N PRO A 226 16.25 -4.70 -16.28
CA PRO A 226 16.67 -3.62 -15.39
C PRO A 226 18.03 -3.03 -15.74
N LEU A 227 18.98 -3.84 -16.17
CA LEU A 227 20.34 -3.40 -16.50
C LEU A 227 20.33 -2.33 -17.59
N LEU A 228 19.48 -2.47 -18.59
CA LEU A 228 19.33 -1.47 -19.65
C LEU A 228 18.97 -0.09 -19.09
N TRP A 229 18.03 -0.05 -18.15
CA TRP A 229 17.66 1.21 -17.50
C TRP A 229 18.76 1.75 -16.60
N TYR A 230 19.38 0.89 -15.76
CA TYR A 230 20.47 1.34 -14.87
C TYR A 230 21.65 1.94 -15.64
N VAL A 231 22.01 1.34 -16.78
CA VAL A 231 23.07 1.87 -17.67
C VAL A 231 22.66 3.20 -18.29
N ALA A 232 21.42 3.32 -18.77
CA ALA A 232 20.92 4.57 -19.33
C ALA A 232 20.87 5.69 -18.28
N ALA A 233 20.39 5.41 -17.08
CA ALA A 233 20.31 6.36 -15.97
C ALA A 233 21.72 6.76 -15.47
N TRP A 234 22.65 5.82 -15.41
CA TRP A 234 24.04 6.13 -15.07
C TRP A 234 24.72 7.04 -16.13
N LYS A 235 24.51 6.77 -17.42
CA LYS A 235 25.03 7.67 -18.48
C LYS A 235 24.48 9.10 -18.36
N GLN A 236 23.27 9.27 -17.86
CA GLN A 236 22.62 10.57 -17.70
C GLN A 236 23.00 11.27 -16.38
N GLY A 237 23.06 10.53 -15.24
CA GLY A 237 23.26 11.07 -13.90
C GLY A 237 24.66 10.85 -13.31
N GLY A 238 25.54 10.11 -14.01
CA GLY A 238 26.92 9.87 -13.59
C GLY A 238 27.05 9.25 -12.21
N ASN A 239 28.13 9.64 -11.52
CA ASN A 239 28.43 9.12 -10.15
C ASN A 239 27.42 9.58 -9.10
N ALA A 240 26.79 10.75 -9.29
CA ALA A 240 25.75 11.23 -8.39
C ALA A 240 24.56 10.26 -8.34
N PHE A 241 24.11 9.75 -9.48
CA PHE A 241 23.08 8.73 -9.55
C PHE A 241 23.52 7.40 -8.92
N LEU A 242 24.78 6.95 -9.17
CA LEU A 242 25.28 5.71 -8.55
C LEU A 242 25.29 5.80 -7.02
N ASN A 243 25.71 6.93 -6.46
CA ASN A 243 25.71 7.14 -5.01
C ASN A 243 24.29 7.02 -4.43
N VAL A 244 23.30 7.62 -5.10
CA VAL A 244 21.89 7.50 -4.69
C VAL A 244 21.41 6.04 -4.75
N VAL A 245 21.72 5.31 -5.83
CA VAL A 245 21.34 3.89 -5.98
C VAL A 245 21.99 3.01 -4.92
N LEU A 246 23.29 3.20 -4.64
CA LEU A 246 24.02 2.44 -3.63
C LEU A 246 23.47 2.74 -2.22
N ALA A 247 23.23 4.02 -1.88
CA ALA A 247 22.65 4.40 -0.61
C ALA A 247 21.26 3.78 -0.38
N GLU A 248 20.39 3.86 -1.37
CA GLU A 248 19.01 3.37 -1.25
C GLU A 248 18.89 1.84 -1.23
N ASN A 249 19.72 1.11 -1.98
CA ASN A 249 19.59 -0.34 -2.09
C ASN A 249 20.48 -1.11 -1.11
N PHE A 250 21.69 -0.64 -0.85
CA PHE A 250 22.68 -1.32 -0.02
C PHE A 250 22.89 -0.63 1.34
N GLY A 251 22.91 0.70 1.37
CA GLY A 251 23.05 1.47 2.60
C GLY A 251 21.95 1.14 3.61
N ARG A 252 20.72 1.00 3.15
CA ARG A 252 19.57 0.57 3.98
C ARG A 252 19.70 -0.82 4.57
N PHE A 253 20.23 -1.76 3.79
CA PHE A 253 20.26 -3.17 4.17
C PHE A 253 21.45 -3.46 5.09
N PHE A 254 22.62 -2.88 4.79
CA PHE A 254 23.87 -3.17 5.45
C PHE A 254 24.34 -2.10 6.44
N HIS A 255 23.55 -1.03 6.67
CA HIS A 255 23.94 0.11 7.52
C HIS A 255 25.29 0.74 7.14
N LEU A 256 25.59 0.83 5.85
CA LEU A 256 26.82 1.40 5.36
C LEU A 256 26.75 2.93 5.42
N ASN A 257 27.39 3.51 6.45
CA ASN A 257 27.63 4.95 6.53
C ASN A 257 28.98 5.25 5.88
N THR A 258 28.96 5.89 4.73
CA THR A 258 30.16 6.50 4.14
C THR A 258 30.07 8.03 4.27
N PRO A 259 31.22 8.76 4.27
CA PRO A 259 31.19 10.23 4.36
C PRO A 259 30.30 10.91 3.32
N ASP A 260 30.20 10.32 2.12
CA ASP A 260 29.43 10.84 0.99
C ASP A 260 28.00 10.28 0.90
N ILE A 261 27.65 9.26 1.70
CA ILE A 261 26.36 8.60 1.68
C ILE A 261 25.70 8.75 3.04
N HIS A 262 25.06 9.88 3.27
CA HIS A 262 24.26 10.10 4.47
C HIS A 262 22.86 9.49 4.28
N TYR A 263 22.67 8.30 4.87
CA TYR A 263 21.38 7.63 4.86
C TYR A 263 20.60 7.93 6.13
N TYR A 264 19.39 8.49 5.99
CA TYR A 264 18.46 8.63 7.13
C TYR A 264 17.69 7.32 7.32
N LEU A 265 18.00 6.57 8.37
CA LEU A 265 17.27 5.39 8.82
C LEU A 265 15.87 5.78 9.34
N GLY A 266 14.98 6.17 8.45
CA GLY A 266 13.57 6.37 8.82
C GLY A 266 12.89 5.02 9.09
N HIS A 267 12.08 4.91 10.15
CA HIS A 267 11.27 3.74 10.51
C HIS A 267 12.05 2.57 11.16
N GLU A 268 12.95 2.86 12.08
CA GLU A 268 13.53 1.83 12.95
C GLU A 268 12.45 1.20 13.82
N ASN A 269 12.25 -0.10 13.68
CA ASN A 269 11.23 -0.85 14.40
C ASN A 269 11.79 -2.20 14.86
N GLY A 270 11.42 -2.63 16.07
CA GLY A 270 11.80 -3.92 16.63
C GLY A 270 11.23 -5.12 15.86
N VAL A 271 11.67 -6.34 16.19
CA VAL A 271 11.27 -7.58 15.51
C VAL A 271 9.75 -7.81 15.57
N TRP A 272 9.11 -7.47 16.68
CA TRP A 272 7.67 -7.64 16.89
C TRP A 272 6.80 -6.78 15.97
N TYR A 273 7.35 -5.71 15.40
CA TYR A 273 6.63 -4.82 14.49
C TYR A 273 6.00 -5.57 13.30
N ASN A 274 6.72 -6.52 12.71
CA ASN A 274 6.23 -7.30 11.58
C ASN A 274 5.00 -8.14 11.94
N PHE A 275 5.00 -8.77 13.10
CA PHE A 275 3.86 -9.56 13.57
C PHE A 275 2.65 -8.67 13.90
N MET A 276 2.88 -7.55 14.57
CA MET A 276 1.82 -6.59 14.89
C MET A 276 1.18 -6.00 13.63
N THR A 277 1.99 -5.64 12.64
CA THR A 277 1.50 -5.06 11.39
C THR A 277 0.80 -6.09 10.51
N LEU A 278 1.22 -7.36 10.50
CA LEU A 278 0.48 -8.45 9.85
C LEU A 278 -0.88 -8.66 10.50
N ALA A 279 -0.92 -8.72 11.84
CA ALA A 279 -2.17 -8.87 12.57
C ALA A 279 -3.13 -7.70 12.30
N ALA A 280 -2.64 -6.47 12.35
CA ALA A 280 -3.44 -5.28 12.04
C ALA A 280 -3.89 -5.24 10.57
N GLY A 281 -3.00 -5.59 9.64
CA GLY A 281 -3.25 -5.55 8.20
C GLY A 281 -4.29 -6.56 7.72
N PHE A 282 -4.44 -7.70 8.41
CA PHE A 282 -5.48 -8.70 8.12
C PHE A 282 -6.83 -8.41 8.82
N MET A 283 -7.00 -7.31 9.53
CA MET A 283 -8.31 -6.95 10.05
C MET A 283 -9.36 -6.87 8.92
N PRO A 284 -10.62 -7.30 9.18
CA PRO A 284 -11.19 -7.80 10.43
C PRO A 284 -10.92 -9.31 10.71
N TRP A 285 -10.25 -10.02 9.80
CA TRP A 285 -10.07 -11.48 9.87
C TRP A 285 -9.16 -11.92 11.00
N THR A 286 -8.25 -11.06 11.44
CA THR A 286 -7.46 -11.28 12.66
C THR A 286 -8.35 -11.33 13.89
N ILE A 287 -9.40 -10.52 13.96
CA ILE A 287 -10.38 -10.58 15.06
C ILE A 287 -11.12 -11.92 15.00
N PHE A 288 -11.52 -12.38 13.81
CA PHE A 288 -12.13 -13.71 13.65
C PHE A 288 -11.21 -14.81 14.18
N PHE A 289 -9.93 -14.76 13.87
CA PHE A 289 -8.94 -15.70 14.40
C PHE A 289 -8.89 -15.67 15.93
N PHE A 290 -8.83 -14.50 16.56
CA PHE A 290 -8.85 -14.39 18.02
C PHE A 290 -10.15 -14.89 18.64
N PHE A 291 -11.31 -14.61 18.02
CA PHE A 291 -12.59 -15.18 18.46
C PHE A 291 -12.58 -16.71 18.43
N SER A 292 -11.89 -17.32 17.49
CA SER A 292 -11.79 -18.77 17.37
C SER A 292 -10.96 -19.42 18.47
N LEU A 293 -10.09 -18.65 19.16
CA LEU A 293 -9.29 -19.14 20.28
C LEU A 293 -10.13 -19.31 21.55
N PHE A 294 -11.24 -18.55 21.69
CA PHE A 294 -12.13 -18.71 22.82
C PHE A 294 -12.82 -20.07 22.79
N GLY A 295 -12.85 -20.73 23.95
CA GLY A 295 -13.45 -22.07 24.11
C GLY A 295 -12.61 -23.20 23.49
N LEU A 296 -11.32 -22.96 23.17
CA LEU A 296 -10.38 -24.04 22.94
C LEU A 296 -10.11 -24.76 24.28
N LYS A 297 -10.41 -26.04 24.32
CA LYS A 297 -9.98 -26.90 25.45
C LYS A 297 -8.52 -27.26 25.21
N LEU A 298 -7.60 -26.52 25.83
CA LEU A 298 -6.18 -26.86 25.81
C LEU A 298 -5.95 -28.06 26.71
N HIS A 299 -5.66 -29.21 26.12
CA HIS A 299 -5.20 -30.38 26.85
C HIS A 299 -3.68 -30.28 27.00
N LYS A 300 -3.19 -30.68 28.19
CA LYS A 300 -1.72 -30.81 28.33
C LYS A 300 -1.22 -31.80 27.29
N PRO A 301 -0.18 -31.46 26.51
CA PRO A 301 0.33 -32.39 25.52
C PRO A 301 0.86 -33.65 26.21
N ALA A 302 0.36 -34.82 25.79
CA ALA A 302 0.84 -36.11 26.27
C ALA A 302 2.27 -36.43 25.76
N LYS A 303 2.76 -35.66 24.78
CA LYS A 303 4.05 -35.84 24.10
C LYS A 303 5.09 -34.85 24.62
N SER A 304 6.36 -35.24 24.57
CA SER A 304 7.47 -34.34 24.86
C SER A 304 7.60 -33.25 23.79
N ILE A 305 8.21 -32.12 24.13
CA ILE A 305 8.46 -31.02 23.16
C ILE A 305 9.21 -31.53 21.93
N LYS A 306 10.18 -32.44 22.11
CA LYS A 306 10.96 -33.04 21.01
C LYS A 306 10.08 -33.86 20.05
N GLU A 307 9.13 -34.63 20.59
CA GLU A 307 8.18 -35.41 19.80
C GLU A 307 7.21 -34.50 19.05
N ILE A 308 6.72 -33.42 19.70
CA ILE A 308 5.85 -32.43 19.06
C ILE A 308 6.58 -31.74 17.89
N LEU A 309 7.84 -31.36 18.08
CA LEU A 309 8.64 -30.75 17.01
C LEU A 309 8.93 -31.73 15.87
N ASN A 310 9.21 -32.99 16.17
CA ASN A 310 9.38 -34.04 15.17
C ASN A 310 8.10 -34.30 14.37
N ASP A 311 6.96 -34.39 15.05
CA ASP A 311 5.66 -34.56 14.41
C ASP A 311 5.33 -33.36 13.51
N ALA A 312 5.56 -32.13 13.99
CA ALA A 312 5.38 -30.93 13.21
C ALA A 312 6.27 -30.91 11.96
N TRP A 313 7.54 -31.31 12.12
CA TRP A 313 8.50 -31.42 10.99
C TRP A 313 8.08 -32.49 9.99
N ASN A 314 7.63 -33.65 10.45
CA ASN A 314 7.13 -34.71 9.59
C ASN A 314 5.85 -34.29 8.85
N ASN A 315 4.94 -33.57 9.53
CA ASN A 315 3.74 -33.00 8.93
C ASN A 315 4.08 -31.98 7.84
N ILE A 316 5.08 -31.11 8.06
CA ILE A 316 5.54 -30.15 7.04
C ILE A 316 6.08 -30.90 5.81
N ARG A 317 6.86 -31.98 6.04
CA ARG A 317 7.42 -32.78 4.96
C ARG A 317 6.39 -33.57 4.14
N SER A 318 5.31 -33.98 4.75
CA SER A 318 4.21 -34.71 4.12
C SER A 318 3.13 -33.79 3.54
N MET A 319 3.30 -32.46 3.64
CA MET A 319 2.38 -31.49 3.07
C MET A 319 2.25 -31.62 1.55
N GLU A 320 1.06 -31.36 1.04
CA GLU A 320 0.84 -31.14 -0.40
C GLU A 320 1.75 -30.01 -0.90
N LYS A 321 2.27 -30.14 -2.11
CA LYS A 321 3.26 -29.21 -2.69
C LYS A 321 2.83 -27.74 -2.59
N GLU A 322 1.57 -27.44 -2.86
CA GLU A 322 0.99 -26.11 -2.84
C GLU A 322 0.98 -25.48 -1.45
N LYS A 323 0.67 -26.28 -0.43
CA LYS A 323 0.68 -25.86 0.97
C LYS A 323 2.11 -25.67 1.46
N LEU A 324 3.02 -26.61 1.11
CA LEU A 324 4.44 -26.46 1.42
C LEU A 324 5.02 -25.19 0.80
N PHE A 325 4.75 -24.95 -0.49
CA PHE A 325 5.18 -23.73 -1.17
C PHE A 325 4.66 -22.47 -0.49
N SER A 326 3.37 -22.47 -0.12
CA SER A 326 2.75 -21.33 0.57
C SER A 326 3.36 -21.08 1.95
N LEU A 327 3.65 -22.16 2.70
CA LEU A 327 4.31 -22.07 4.01
C LEU A 327 5.74 -21.53 3.88
N VAL A 328 6.51 -22.06 2.91
CA VAL A 328 7.88 -21.60 2.66
C VAL A 328 7.88 -20.13 2.24
N ALA A 329 6.98 -19.73 1.32
CA ALA A 329 6.87 -18.35 0.89
C ALA A 329 6.54 -17.42 2.07
N LEU A 330 5.55 -17.79 2.90
CA LEU A 330 5.18 -17.04 4.09
C LEU A 330 6.36 -16.84 5.05
N VAL A 331 7.02 -17.94 5.43
CA VAL A 331 8.12 -17.91 6.42
C VAL A 331 9.32 -17.15 5.87
N CYS A 332 9.72 -17.40 4.62
CA CYS A 332 10.86 -16.74 3.99
C CYS A 332 10.63 -15.24 3.82
N ILE A 333 9.43 -14.79 3.43
CA ILE A 333 9.13 -13.36 3.27
C ILE A 333 9.18 -12.64 4.63
N ILE A 334 8.56 -13.22 5.67
CA ILE A 334 8.61 -12.62 7.02
C ILE A 334 10.05 -12.59 7.53
N PHE A 335 10.80 -13.68 7.37
CA PHE A 335 12.20 -13.76 7.78
C PHE A 335 13.05 -12.71 7.08
N PHE A 336 12.97 -12.63 5.74
CA PHE A 336 13.74 -11.68 4.93
C PHE A 336 13.52 -10.23 5.38
N TYR A 337 12.28 -9.82 5.58
CA TYR A 337 11.96 -8.46 6.02
C TYR A 337 12.06 -8.24 7.55
N SER A 338 12.42 -9.27 8.30
CA SER A 338 12.75 -9.13 9.73
C SER A 338 14.22 -8.79 9.97
N ILE A 339 15.09 -9.07 8.98
CA ILE A 339 16.53 -8.80 9.07
C ILE A 339 16.84 -7.30 9.13
N PRO A 340 16.37 -6.43 8.20
CA PRO A 340 16.68 -5.01 8.25
C PRO A 340 16.04 -4.32 9.45
N SER A 341 16.71 -3.30 10.01
CA SER A 341 16.15 -2.46 11.09
C SER A 341 15.00 -1.57 10.58
N SER A 342 15.09 -1.08 9.35
CA SER A 342 14.03 -0.28 8.72
C SER A 342 12.88 -1.18 8.25
N LYS A 343 11.78 -1.20 9.03
CA LYS A 343 10.60 -2.03 8.79
C LYS A 343 9.37 -1.18 8.48
N ARG A 344 8.59 -1.62 7.50
CA ARG A 344 7.28 -1.03 7.14
C ARG A 344 6.27 -2.13 6.88
N SER A 345 5.00 -1.92 7.24
CA SER A 345 3.90 -2.86 7.01
C SER A 345 3.80 -3.32 5.55
N VAL A 346 3.96 -2.39 4.61
CA VAL A 346 3.86 -2.64 3.16
C VAL A 346 4.91 -3.62 2.62
N TYR A 347 6.04 -3.83 3.33
CA TYR A 347 7.06 -4.79 2.88
C TYR A 347 6.59 -6.24 2.99
N LEU A 348 5.66 -6.51 3.90
CA LEU A 348 5.11 -7.85 4.13
C LEU A 348 3.98 -8.22 3.17
N MET A 349 3.51 -7.29 2.33
CA MET A 349 2.40 -7.56 1.41
C MET A 349 2.57 -8.79 0.52
N PRO A 350 3.78 -9.16 0.01
CA PRO A 350 3.94 -10.39 -0.74
C PRO A 350 3.60 -11.68 0.04
N ALA A 351 3.56 -11.65 1.38
CA ALA A 351 3.16 -12.79 2.21
C ALA A 351 1.63 -12.96 2.30
N TYR A 352 0.85 -11.90 2.05
CA TYR A 352 -0.60 -11.89 2.27
C TYR A 352 -1.37 -12.96 1.48
N PRO A 353 -1.11 -13.21 0.18
CA PRO A 353 -1.80 -14.27 -0.56
C PRO A 353 -1.57 -15.66 0.05
N PHE A 354 -0.38 -15.92 0.56
CA PHE A 354 -0.03 -17.20 1.19
C PHE A 354 -0.64 -17.36 2.59
N ILE A 355 -0.74 -16.27 3.37
CA ILE A 355 -1.47 -16.27 4.64
C ILE A 355 -2.97 -16.49 4.38
N ALA A 356 -3.52 -15.80 3.37
CA ALA A 356 -4.95 -15.87 3.07
C ALA A 356 -5.44 -17.27 2.76
N ILE A 357 -4.62 -18.12 2.13
CA ILE A 357 -4.95 -19.52 1.86
C ILE A 357 -5.11 -20.32 3.16
N PHE A 358 -4.16 -20.23 4.07
CA PHE A 358 -4.25 -20.91 5.37
C PHE A 358 -5.40 -20.36 6.21
N LEU A 359 -5.59 -19.05 6.18
CA LEU A 359 -6.68 -18.40 6.88
C LEU A 359 -8.06 -18.80 6.32
N ALA A 360 -8.18 -18.95 5.00
CA ALA A 360 -9.41 -19.41 4.35
C ALA A 360 -9.74 -20.85 4.72
N GLN A 361 -8.77 -21.76 4.70
CA GLN A 361 -8.93 -23.14 5.15
C GLN A 361 -9.36 -23.20 6.61
N TYR A 362 -8.69 -22.43 7.46
CA TYR A 362 -9.04 -22.32 8.88
C TYR A 362 -10.44 -21.74 9.10
N THR A 363 -10.79 -20.69 8.37
CA THR A 363 -12.11 -20.04 8.45
C THR A 363 -13.23 -21.00 8.03
N LEU A 364 -13.02 -21.79 6.97
CA LEU A 364 -13.95 -22.82 6.55
C LEU A 364 -14.12 -23.91 7.61
N TYR A 365 -13.00 -24.42 8.15
CA TYR A 365 -13.02 -25.40 9.23
C TYR A 365 -13.81 -24.89 10.44
N ILE A 366 -13.55 -23.66 10.92
CA ILE A 366 -14.28 -23.05 12.02
C ILE A 366 -15.77 -22.89 11.69
N THR A 367 -16.09 -22.49 10.46
CA THR A 367 -17.48 -22.29 10.02
C THR A 367 -18.27 -23.61 9.98
N GLU A 368 -17.59 -24.70 9.66
CA GLU A 368 -18.21 -26.04 9.58
C GLU A 368 -18.30 -26.71 10.96
N TYR A 369 -17.20 -26.74 11.71
CA TYR A 369 -17.10 -27.54 12.96
C TYR A 369 -17.29 -26.73 14.23
N ARG A 370 -17.08 -25.40 14.22
CA ARG A 370 -17.22 -24.51 15.38
C ARG A 370 -18.19 -23.36 15.11
N THR A 371 -19.36 -23.71 14.68
CA THR A 371 -20.40 -22.81 14.15
C THR A 371 -20.76 -21.62 15.05
N LYS A 372 -20.65 -21.79 16.39
CA LYS A 372 -20.88 -20.70 17.36
C LYS A 372 -19.90 -19.54 17.15
N VAL A 373 -18.63 -19.82 16.83
CA VAL A 373 -17.59 -18.79 16.61
C VAL A 373 -17.98 -17.91 15.43
N THR A 374 -18.33 -18.52 14.27
CA THR A 374 -18.74 -17.77 13.08
C THR A 374 -19.95 -16.88 13.35
N ARG A 375 -20.94 -17.38 14.11
CA ARG A 375 -22.13 -16.59 14.47
C ARG A 375 -21.81 -15.45 15.43
N VAL A 376 -21.00 -15.68 16.46
CA VAL A 376 -20.58 -14.64 17.42
C VAL A 376 -19.78 -13.55 16.73
N PHE A 377 -18.85 -13.94 15.84
CA PHE A 377 -18.09 -12.96 15.05
C PHE A 377 -19.00 -12.16 14.10
N ALA A 378 -19.92 -12.82 13.40
CA ALA A 378 -20.88 -12.14 12.53
C ALA A 378 -21.76 -11.17 13.32
N ALA A 379 -22.25 -11.58 14.50
CA ALA A 379 -23.02 -10.73 15.40
C ALA A 379 -22.20 -9.51 15.87
N PHE A 380 -20.95 -9.72 16.26
CA PHE A 380 -20.03 -8.65 16.64
C PHE A 380 -19.84 -7.62 15.52
N MET A 381 -19.50 -8.07 14.31
CA MET A 381 -19.33 -7.21 13.14
C MET A 381 -20.62 -6.46 12.79
N ALA A 382 -21.76 -7.16 12.80
CA ALA A 382 -23.06 -6.58 12.51
C ALA A 382 -23.48 -5.54 13.57
N SER A 383 -23.23 -5.80 14.84
CA SER A 383 -23.56 -4.88 15.93
C SER A 383 -22.72 -3.61 15.88
N ILE A 384 -21.40 -3.71 15.65
CA ILE A 384 -20.55 -2.53 15.47
C ILE A 384 -21.02 -1.71 14.26
N THR A 385 -21.29 -2.38 13.13
CA THR A 385 -21.77 -1.69 11.92
C THR A 385 -23.12 -1.00 12.17
N ALA A 386 -24.04 -1.66 12.89
CA ALA A 386 -25.33 -1.07 13.24
C ALA A 386 -25.17 0.19 14.11
N VAL A 387 -24.28 0.15 15.11
CA VAL A 387 -23.98 1.32 15.95
C VAL A 387 -23.43 2.48 15.11
N VAL A 388 -22.48 2.18 14.18
CA VAL A 388 -21.93 3.19 13.27
C VAL A 388 -23.02 3.79 12.37
N VAL A 389 -23.89 2.95 11.79
CA VAL A 389 -24.99 3.42 10.92
C VAL A 389 -26.00 4.27 11.71
N ILE A 390 -26.33 3.87 12.95
CA ILE A 390 -27.20 4.65 13.85
C ILE A 390 -26.55 6.01 14.18
N ALA A 391 -25.26 6.04 14.52
CA ALA A 391 -24.55 7.27 14.80
C ALA A 391 -24.53 8.21 13.59
N ILE A 392 -24.32 7.67 12.37
CA ILE A 392 -24.42 8.45 11.12
C ILE A 392 -25.84 8.99 10.93
N ALA A 393 -26.88 8.17 11.14
CA ALA A 393 -28.27 8.60 11.01
C ALA A 393 -28.64 9.71 12.03
N MET A 394 -28.13 9.62 13.26
CA MET A 394 -28.30 10.64 14.29
C MET A 394 -27.58 11.95 13.93
N THR A 395 -26.38 11.88 13.32
CA THR A 395 -25.69 13.06 12.78
C THR A 395 -26.47 13.70 11.65
N MET A 396 -27.03 12.90 10.72
CA MET A 396 -27.87 13.38 9.62
C MET A 396 -29.15 14.07 10.13
N ALA A 397 -29.72 13.55 11.22
CA ALA A 397 -30.90 14.13 11.86
C ALA A 397 -30.60 15.36 12.76
N GLY A 398 -29.31 15.74 12.93
CA GLY A 398 -28.90 16.79 13.85
C GLY A 398 -29.04 16.44 15.33
N ALA A 399 -29.29 15.16 15.66
CA ALA A 399 -29.45 14.70 17.05
C ALA A 399 -28.12 14.55 17.79
N ILE A 400 -27.01 14.38 17.04
CA ILE A 400 -25.64 14.31 17.56
C ILE A 400 -24.78 15.30 16.79
N ASP A 401 -23.99 16.09 17.54
CA ASP A 401 -22.89 16.89 16.98
C ASP A 401 -21.54 16.21 17.26
N PRO A 402 -20.92 15.56 16.23
CA PRO A 402 -19.62 14.91 16.38
C PRO A 402 -18.50 15.87 16.78
N ILE A 403 -18.61 17.17 16.43
CA ILE A 403 -17.62 18.20 16.76
C ILE A 403 -17.64 18.46 18.26
N GLN A 404 -18.83 18.64 18.84
CA GLN A 404 -19.00 18.82 20.27
C GLN A 404 -18.49 17.61 21.07
N ILE A 405 -18.74 16.39 20.58
CA ILE A 405 -18.22 15.17 21.22
C ILE A 405 -16.70 15.14 21.13
N ALA A 406 -16.11 15.38 19.95
CA ALA A 406 -14.66 15.32 19.76
C ALA A 406 -13.93 16.37 20.60
N SER A 407 -14.49 17.55 20.81
CA SER A 407 -13.91 18.63 21.63
C SER A 407 -13.71 18.24 23.09
N GLN A 408 -14.46 17.26 23.60
CA GLN A 408 -14.30 16.74 24.97
C GLN A 408 -13.04 15.85 25.11
N TYR A 409 -12.56 15.25 24.01
CA TYR A 409 -11.44 14.29 24.02
C TYR A 409 -10.14 14.85 23.44
N THR A 410 -10.22 15.91 22.62
CA THR A 410 -9.03 16.50 22.00
C THR A 410 -9.20 17.98 21.71
N ASN A 411 -8.13 18.74 21.99
CA ASN A 411 -8.01 20.15 21.63
C ASN A 411 -7.11 20.37 20.39
N ARG A 412 -6.69 19.27 19.73
CA ARG A 412 -5.84 19.39 18.54
C ARG A 412 -6.65 19.92 17.37
N GLN A 413 -6.33 21.13 16.93
CA GLN A 413 -7.02 21.83 15.84
C GLN A 413 -7.15 20.94 14.59
N SER A 414 -6.07 20.26 14.15
CA SER A 414 -6.09 19.39 12.97
C SER A 414 -7.05 18.19 13.09
N THR A 415 -7.23 17.67 14.32
CA THR A 415 -8.18 16.58 14.56
C THR A 415 -9.61 17.11 14.49
N MET A 416 -9.87 18.28 15.09
CA MET A 416 -11.19 18.92 15.08
C MET A 416 -11.63 19.25 13.66
N GLU A 417 -10.76 19.85 12.85
CA GLU A 417 -11.03 20.16 11.44
C GLU A 417 -11.32 18.89 10.59
N THR A 418 -10.60 17.81 10.85
CA THR A 418 -10.87 16.51 10.19
C THR A 418 -12.24 15.96 10.60
N VAL A 419 -12.58 16.03 11.88
CA VAL A 419 -13.89 15.60 12.40
C VAL A 419 -15.00 16.43 11.78
N GLU A 420 -14.83 17.77 11.70
CA GLU A 420 -15.79 18.68 11.06
C GLU A 420 -16.05 18.30 9.60
N LEU A 421 -14.99 18.09 8.81
CA LEU A 421 -15.13 17.73 7.40
C LEU A 421 -15.79 16.38 7.19
N VAL A 422 -15.43 15.37 7.99
CA VAL A 422 -16.08 14.05 7.93
C VAL A 422 -17.54 14.15 8.40
N SER A 423 -17.80 14.89 9.47
CA SER A 423 -19.17 15.12 9.98
C SER A 423 -20.04 15.79 8.93
N ASN A 424 -19.54 16.84 8.27
CA ASN A 424 -20.26 17.53 7.20
C ASN A 424 -20.62 16.63 6.01
N MET A 425 -19.80 15.62 5.71
CA MET A 425 -20.13 14.64 4.67
C MET A 425 -21.30 13.71 5.02
N PHE A 426 -21.56 13.55 6.31
CA PHE A 426 -22.73 12.83 6.81
C PHE A 426 -23.91 13.78 7.08
N ALA A 427 -23.69 14.94 7.66
CA ALA A 427 -24.76 15.92 7.90
C ALA A 427 -25.42 16.40 6.58
N TYR A 428 -24.62 16.55 5.51
CA TYR A 428 -25.07 16.96 4.17
C TYR A 428 -24.71 15.89 3.13
N PRO A 429 -25.35 14.72 3.16
CA PRO A 429 -24.94 13.57 2.36
C PRO A 429 -25.20 13.81 0.87
N CYS A 430 -24.18 13.56 0.05
CA CYS A 430 -24.37 13.50 -1.39
C CYS A 430 -25.06 12.18 -1.82
N ARG A 431 -25.54 12.10 -3.06
CA ARG A 431 -26.19 10.89 -3.60
C ARG A 431 -25.35 9.63 -3.40
N LEU A 432 -24.03 9.72 -3.59
CA LEU A 432 -23.11 8.62 -3.39
C LEU A 432 -23.11 8.11 -1.94
N THR A 433 -23.03 9.02 -0.97
CA THR A 433 -23.10 8.68 0.46
C THR A 433 -24.38 7.93 0.79
N ILE A 434 -25.53 8.41 0.30
CA ILE A 434 -26.83 7.76 0.50
C ILE A 434 -26.84 6.36 -0.12
N CYS A 435 -26.36 6.20 -1.36
CA CYS A 435 -26.29 4.89 -2.03
C CYS A 435 -25.43 3.90 -1.22
N ILE A 436 -24.26 4.31 -0.73
CA ILE A 436 -23.38 3.46 0.08
C ILE A 436 -24.07 3.05 1.39
N LEU A 437 -24.76 3.97 2.08
CA LEU A 437 -25.50 3.66 3.30
C LEU A 437 -26.64 2.69 3.05
N ILE A 438 -27.38 2.83 1.96
CA ILE A 438 -28.44 1.87 1.57
C ILE A 438 -27.85 0.49 1.32
N VAL A 439 -26.76 0.41 0.56
CA VAL A 439 -26.06 -0.87 0.30
C VAL A 439 -25.61 -1.52 1.62
N LEU A 440 -25.03 -0.74 2.53
CA LEU A 440 -24.58 -1.22 3.83
C LEU A 440 -25.76 -1.72 4.69
N LEU A 441 -26.88 -1.01 4.71
CA LEU A 441 -28.10 -1.44 5.41
C LEU A 441 -28.67 -2.75 4.84
N VAL A 442 -28.69 -2.89 3.51
CA VAL A 442 -29.13 -4.14 2.86
C VAL A 442 -28.23 -5.30 3.24
N ILE A 443 -26.89 -5.11 3.22
CA ILE A 443 -25.94 -6.13 3.62
C ILE A 443 -26.14 -6.50 5.09
N LEU A 444 -26.32 -5.52 5.96
CA LEU A 444 -26.58 -5.73 7.38
C LEU A 444 -27.86 -6.55 7.61
N ALA A 445 -28.93 -6.23 6.92
CA ALA A 445 -30.18 -7.00 6.97
C ALA A 445 -29.98 -8.45 6.47
N VAL A 446 -29.17 -8.66 5.42
CA VAL A 446 -28.80 -10.00 4.95
C VAL A 446 -28.02 -10.78 6.01
N VAL A 447 -27.07 -10.14 6.73
CA VAL A 447 -26.35 -10.81 7.84
C VAL A 447 -27.31 -11.29 8.91
N TYR A 448 -28.19 -10.42 9.42
CA TYR A 448 -29.19 -10.79 10.44
C TYR A 448 -30.14 -11.89 9.93
N TYR A 449 -30.59 -11.80 8.69
CA TYR A 449 -31.44 -12.84 8.08
C TYR A 449 -30.75 -14.20 8.03
N GLN A 450 -29.46 -14.25 7.59
CA GLN A 450 -28.72 -15.51 7.55
C GLN A 450 -28.44 -16.07 8.96
N MET A 451 -28.19 -15.20 9.94
CA MET A 451 -28.05 -15.60 11.33
C MET A 451 -29.34 -16.23 11.87
N PHE A 452 -30.51 -15.66 11.54
CA PHE A 452 -31.80 -16.23 11.91
C PHE A 452 -32.02 -17.61 11.26
N LYS A 453 -31.67 -17.77 9.98
CA LYS A 453 -31.73 -19.05 9.25
C LYS A 453 -30.69 -20.08 9.70
N LYS A 454 -29.66 -19.67 10.45
CA LYS A 454 -28.58 -20.51 10.99
C LYS A 454 -27.77 -21.27 9.94
N ILE A 455 -27.65 -20.77 8.71
CA ILE A 455 -26.87 -21.37 7.62
C ILE A 455 -25.44 -20.81 7.65
N ASN A 456 -24.53 -21.49 8.35
CA ASN A 456 -23.21 -20.97 8.71
C ASN A 456 -22.36 -20.49 7.55
N ILE A 457 -22.32 -21.23 6.43
CA ILE A 457 -21.55 -20.80 5.25
C ILE A 457 -22.13 -19.51 4.61
N LYS A 458 -23.45 -19.33 4.63
CA LYS A 458 -24.07 -18.10 4.16
C LYS A 458 -23.84 -16.95 5.13
N ILE A 459 -23.74 -17.21 6.44
CA ILE A 459 -23.34 -16.23 7.45
C ILE A 459 -21.92 -15.75 7.15
N LEU A 460 -20.97 -16.65 6.87
CA LEU A 460 -19.62 -16.28 6.50
C LEU A 460 -19.58 -15.36 5.27
N TYR A 461 -20.23 -15.73 4.18
CA TYR A 461 -20.27 -14.89 2.98
C TYR A 461 -20.95 -13.54 3.22
N ALA A 462 -22.02 -13.49 4.01
CA ALA A 462 -22.68 -12.24 4.39
C ALA A 462 -21.76 -11.35 5.25
N THR A 463 -20.95 -11.95 6.15
CA THR A 463 -19.97 -11.23 6.96
C THR A 463 -18.82 -10.68 6.09
N ILE A 464 -18.36 -11.43 5.09
CA ILE A 464 -17.38 -10.94 4.11
C ILE A 464 -17.97 -9.76 3.32
N ALA A 465 -19.21 -9.89 2.86
CA ALA A 465 -19.92 -8.78 2.18
C ALA A 465 -20.06 -7.56 3.10
N LEU A 466 -20.28 -7.76 4.40
CA LEU A 466 -20.33 -6.66 5.38
C LEU A 466 -18.96 -5.94 5.50
N ALA A 467 -17.87 -6.71 5.59
CA ALA A 467 -16.52 -6.13 5.59
C ALA A 467 -16.24 -5.34 4.29
N PHE A 468 -16.70 -5.84 3.15
CA PHE A 468 -16.64 -5.12 1.88
C PHE A 468 -17.47 -3.81 1.92
N GLY A 469 -18.70 -3.85 2.44
CA GLY A 469 -19.55 -2.66 2.60
C GLY A 469 -18.93 -1.60 3.53
N ILE A 470 -18.25 -2.03 4.59
CA ILE A 470 -17.49 -1.15 5.48
C ILE A 470 -16.35 -0.46 4.71
N ASN A 471 -15.59 -1.19 3.89
CA ASN A 471 -14.54 -0.59 3.05
C ASN A 471 -15.13 0.46 2.09
N LEU A 472 -16.29 0.20 1.47
CA LEU A 472 -16.96 1.18 0.61
C LEU A 472 -17.33 2.46 1.39
N LEU A 473 -17.82 2.34 2.62
CA LEU A 473 -18.11 3.50 3.47
C LEU A 473 -16.84 4.28 3.82
N ILE A 474 -15.78 3.57 4.17
CA ILE A 474 -14.49 4.19 4.51
C ILE A 474 -13.95 4.95 3.30
N ASP A 475 -13.83 4.32 2.13
CA ASP A 475 -13.20 4.92 0.95
C ASP A 475 -14.07 5.97 0.26
N GLY A 476 -15.37 5.71 0.16
CA GLY A 476 -16.30 6.59 -0.54
C GLY A 476 -16.69 7.85 0.24
N VAL A 477 -16.64 7.79 1.58
CA VAL A 477 -17.09 8.90 2.45
C VAL A 477 -16.00 9.37 3.40
N VAL A 478 -15.57 8.51 4.34
CA VAL A 478 -14.68 8.90 5.44
C VAL A 478 -13.33 9.39 4.94
N MET A 479 -12.67 8.57 4.10
CA MET A 479 -11.34 8.92 3.56
C MET A 479 -11.37 10.15 2.66
N ARG A 480 -12.48 10.41 1.98
CA ARG A 480 -12.66 11.65 1.22
C ARG A 480 -12.59 12.89 2.13
N GLY A 481 -13.29 12.87 3.27
CA GLY A 481 -13.24 13.97 4.26
C GLY A 481 -11.83 14.15 4.83
N ILE A 482 -11.19 13.05 5.24
CA ILE A 482 -9.83 13.07 5.79
C ILE A 482 -8.83 13.64 4.77
N ARG A 483 -8.91 13.21 3.51
CA ARG A 483 -8.00 13.65 2.44
C ARG A 483 -8.15 15.14 2.13
N LEU A 484 -9.38 15.65 2.08
CA LEU A 484 -9.65 17.07 1.83
C LEU A 484 -9.18 17.96 2.99
N GLY A 485 -9.39 17.52 4.24
CA GLY A 485 -9.02 18.30 5.43
C GLY A 485 -7.53 18.47 5.66
N SER A 486 -6.72 17.60 5.07
CA SER A 486 -5.28 17.57 5.26
C SER A 486 -4.47 17.87 3.99
N SER A 487 -5.14 18.38 2.95
CA SER A 487 -4.53 18.63 1.63
C SER A 487 -3.82 19.97 1.56
N ALA A 488 -2.72 20.02 0.81
CA ALA A 488 -2.03 21.24 0.44
C ALA A 488 -2.67 21.96 -0.77
N ARG A 489 -3.63 21.33 -1.49
CA ARG A 489 -4.26 21.90 -2.70
C ARG A 489 -4.97 23.23 -2.48
N PRO A 490 -5.79 23.43 -1.40
CA PRO A 490 -6.44 24.71 -1.19
C PRO A 490 -5.44 25.86 -1.04
N PHE A 491 -4.33 25.61 -0.31
CA PHE A 491 -3.28 26.61 -0.14
C PHE A 491 -2.53 26.88 -1.45
N ALA A 492 -2.20 25.84 -2.23
CA ALA A 492 -1.57 26.02 -3.55
C ALA A 492 -2.43 26.90 -4.46
N LYS A 493 -3.75 26.68 -4.53
CA LYS A 493 -4.68 27.50 -5.31
C LYS A 493 -4.78 28.94 -4.78
N GLN A 494 -4.77 29.12 -3.47
CA GLN A 494 -4.81 30.43 -2.84
C GLN A 494 -3.59 31.26 -3.22
N VAL A 495 -2.39 30.71 -3.01
CA VAL A 495 -1.13 31.44 -3.28
C VAL A 495 -0.94 31.75 -4.76
N GLN A 496 -1.32 30.84 -5.67
CA GLN A 496 -1.30 31.08 -7.12
C GLN A 496 -2.23 32.20 -7.55
N LYS A 497 -3.33 32.43 -6.83
CA LYS A 497 -4.28 33.51 -7.14
C LYS A 497 -3.86 34.86 -6.56
N GLU A 498 -3.26 34.85 -5.36
CA GLU A 498 -3.01 36.07 -4.57
C GLU A 498 -1.61 36.66 -4.83
N TYR A 499 -0.65 35.84 -5.29
CA TYR A 499 0.75 36.25 -5.45
C TYR A 499 1.25 35.97 -6.88
N PRO A 500 2.20 36.78 -7.40
CA PRO A 500 2.74 36.64 -8.77
C PRO A 500 3.77 35.49 -8.85
N LEU A 501 3.33 34.27 -8.50
CA LEU A 501 4.14 33.08 -8.57
C LEU A 501 4.34 32.65 -10.03
N ASN A 502 5.56 32.29 -10.38
CA ASN A 502 5.91 31.73 -11.69
C ASN A 502 6.95 30.61 -11.54
N ASP A 503 7.26 29.94 -12.64
CA ASP A 503 8.16 28.78 -12.64
C ASP A 503 9.60 29.10 -12.20
N MET A 504 9.99 30.37 -12.10
CA MET A 504 11.36 30.82 -11.82
C MET A 504 11.55 31.48 -10.46
N ASN A 505 10.47 31.66 -9.66
CA ASN A 505 10.55 32.43 -8.43
C ASN A 505 10.06 31.70 -7.16
N MET A 506 9.85 30.39 -7.22
CA MET A 506 9.39 29.57 -6.10
C MET A 506 10.54 28.73 -5.54
N TYR A 507 10.93 29.01 -4.32
CA TYR A 507 12.10 28.41 -3.68
C TYR A 507 11.73 27.59 -2.44
N VAL A 508 12.52 26.56 -2.19
CA VAL A 508 12.49 25.74 -0.95
C VAL A 508 13.90 25.43 -0.50
N MET A 509 14.05 25.11 0.79
CA MET A 509 15.26 24.49 1.31
C MET A 509 15.24 23.00 1.04
N ASN A 510 16.36 22.42 0.62
CA ASN A 510 16.43 21.00 0.23
C ASN A 510 17.40 20.15 1.06
N ASP A 511 17.71 20.51 2.28
CA ASP A 511 18.43 19.63 3.21
C ASP A 511 17.44 18.83 4.05
N LEU A 512 17.30 17.52 3.74
CA LEU A 512 16.41 16.59 4.42
C LEU A 512 16.64 16.46 5.93
N LYS A 513 17.82 16.84 6.43
CA LYS A 513 18.15 16.79 7.86
C LYS A 513 17.75 18.07 8.57
N ALA A 514 17.91 19.19 7.90
CA ALA A 514 17.69 20.51 8.47
C ALA A 514 16.26 21.01 8.28
N TYR A 515 15.63 20.67 7.15
CA TYR A 515 14.34 21.25 6.72
C TYR A 515 13.30 20.22 6.31
N THR A 516 12.04 20.64 6.29
CA THR A 516 10.89 19.81 5.97
C THR A 516 10.54 19.89 4.49
N ASN A 517 10.54 18.76 3.78
CA ASN A 517 10.15 18.73 2.36
C ASN A 517 8.63 18.85 2.18
N LEU A 518 8.21 19.71 1.27
CA LEU A 518 6.83 20.07 0.97
C LEU A 518 6.32 19.37 -0.29
N TYR A 519 6.41 18.03 -0.36
CA TYR A 519 6.08 17.26 -1.57
C TYR A 519 4.63 17.45 -2.04
N GLY A 520 3.65 17.58 -1.11
CA GLY A 520 2.26 17.81 -1.45
C GLY A 520 2.05 19.16 -2.13
N LEU A 521 2.66 20.21 -1.58
CA LEU A 521 2.59 21.54 -2.16
C LEU A 521 3.32 21.60 -3.50
N ASN A 522 4.51 20.99 -3.60
CA ASN A 522 5.27 20.90 -4.86
C ASN A 522 4.47 20.26 -5.99
N PHE A 523 3.76 19.17 -5.70
CA PHE A 523 2.89 18.52 -6.69
C PHE A 523 1.79 19.45 -7.19
N TYR A 524 1.07 20.14 -6.27
CA TYR A 524 -0.04 21.03 -6.65
C TYR A 524 0.41 22.35 -7.26
N LEU A 525 1.71 22.72 -7.14
CA LEU A 525 2.35 23.82 -7.83
C LEU A 525 3.11 23.39 -9.10
N GLY A 526 2.91 22.14 -9.58
CA GLY A 526 3.47 21.67 -10.85
C GLY A 526 4.94 21.27 -10.80
N ASN A 527 5.48 20.88 -9.62
CA ASN A 527 6.89 20.48 -9.46
C ASN A 527 7.90 21.56 -9.87
N LYS A 528 7.61 22.82 -9.52
CA LYS A 528 8.37 24.03 -9.95
C LYS A 528 9.25 24.62 -8.85
N PHE A 529 9.52 23.90 -7.76
CA PHE A 529 10.39 24.40 -6.72
C PHE A 529 11.85 24.40 -7.12
N HIS A 530 12.55 25.49 -6.81
CA HIS A 530 13.98 25.69 -6.95
C HIS A 530 14.71 25.53 -5.62
N ASN A 531 15.98 25.15 -5.68
CA ASN A 531 16.83 25.01 -4.49
C ASN A 531 17.44 26.35 -4.09
N PHE A 532 16.96 26.95 -3.01
CA PHE A 532 17.45 28.24 -2.52
C PHE A 532 18.95 28.21 -2.17
N GLU A 533 19.42 27.10 -1.56
CA GLU A 533 20.81 26.99 -1.11
C GLU A 533 21.80 26.92 -2.28
N GLN A 534 21.39 26.30 -3.39
CA GLN A 534 22.22 26.15 -4.59
C GLN A 534 22.21 27.41 -5.45
N GLU A 535 21.04 28.04 -5.62
CA GLU A 535 20.88 29.15 -6.54
C GLU A 535 21.17 30.51 -5.91
N GLN A 536 20.99 30.66 -4.60
CA GLN A 536 21.14 31.91 -3.83
C GLN A 536 20.57 33.13 -4.56
N PRO A 537 19.26 33.12 -4.88
CA PRO A 537 18.62 34.13 -5.71
C PRO A 537 18.53 35.48 -5.00
N VAL A 538 18.52 36.60 -5.78
CA VAL A 538 18.40 37.94 -5.20
C VAL A 538 17.04 38.18 -4.55
N SER A 539 15.96 37.67 -5.15
CA SER A 539 14.60 37.84 -4.64
C SER A 539 13.70 36.68 -5.10
N GLY A 540 12.61 36.47 -4.40
CA GLY A 540 11.63 35.45 -4.76
C GLY A 540 10.67 35.12 -3.62
N PHE A 541 10.04 33.95 -3.75
CA PHE A 541 9.08 33.43 -2.78
C PHE A 541 9.61 32.13 -2.17
N MET A 542 9.67 32.06 -0.85
CA MET A 542 10.12 30.91 -0.07
C MET A 542 8.93 30.19 0.52
N PHE A 543 8.83 28.88 0.26
CA PHE A 543 7.90 27.98 0.94
C PHE A 543 8.63 27.17 2.00
N CYS A 544 8.15 27.21 3.23
CA CYS A 544 8.73 26.44 4.36
C CYS A 544 7.65 26.17 5.43
N THR A 545 8.01 25.45 6.49
CA THR A 545 7.18 25.41 7.70
C THR A 545 7.51 26.58 8.62
N MET A 546 6.63 26.90 9.57
CA MET A 546 6.90 27.97 10.53
C MET A 546 8.19 27.69 11.34
N LYS A 547 8.43 26.43 11.71
CA LYS A 547 9.65 26.01 12.41
C LYS A 547 10.90 26.17 11.56
N ASP A 548 10.79 25.82 10.26
CA ASP A 548 11.92 25.94 9.34
C ASP A 548 12.25 27.42 9.07
N LEU A 549 11.25 28.31 9.05
CA LEU A 549 11.42 29.74 8.87
C LEU A 549 12.35 30.36 9.94
N GLU A 550 12.16 29.99 11.21
CA GLU A 550 13.03 30.45 12.30
C GLU A 550 14.50 30.03 12.07
N THR A 551 14.71 28.80 11.59
CA THR A 551 16.05 28.30 11.25
C THR A 551 16.63 29.00 10.03
N ILE A 552 15.82 29.24 9.00
CA ILE A 552 16.22 29.98 7.80
C ILE A 552 16.62 31.41 8.15
N GLN A 553 15.82 32.12 8.93
CA GLN A 553 16.12 33.48 9.38
C GLN A 553 17.40 33.54 10.21
N LYS A 554 17.65 32.55 11.06
CA LYS A 554 18.88 32.45 11.84
C LYS A 554 20.13 32.24 10.96
N ASN A 555 20.02 31.40 9.91
CA ASN A 555 21.16 31.00 9.08
C ASN A 555 21.44 32.00 7.95
N TYR A 556 20.42 32.70 7.47
CA TYR A 556 20.50 33.56 6.28
C TYR A 556 20.05 35.00 6.54
N GLY A 557 19.64 35.35 7.76
CA GLY A 557 19.14 36.69 8.11
C GLY A 557 20.15 37.82 7.92
N ASP A 558 21.47 37.51 7.97
CA ASP A 558 22.53 38.50 7.69
C ASP A 558 22.60 38.88 6.21
N LYS A 559 22.11 38.01 5.30
CA LYS A 559 22.16 38.21 3.84
C LYS A 559 20.81 38.51 3.22
N TYR A 560 19.71 38.11 3.87
CA TYR A 560 18.37 38.19 3.31
C TYR A 560 17.36 38.68 4.34
N THR A 561 16.43 39.52 3.88
CA THR A 561 15.21 39.85 4.64
C THR A 561 14.09 38.92 4.21
N PHE A 562 13.47 38.19 5.15
CA PHE A 562 12.30 37.33 4.92
C PHE A 562 11.04 37.95 5.50
N SER A 563 10.03 38.21 4.66
CA SER A 563 8.76 38.78 5.06
C SER A 563 7.64 37.74 4.94
N LEU A 564 6.99 37.38 6.04
CA LEU A 564 5.87 36.43 6.06
C LEU A 564 4.65 37.05 5.33
N LEU A 565 4.15 36.37 4.28
CA LEU A 565 3.01 36.83 3.50
C LEU A 565 1.71 36.15 3.91
N THR A 566 1.70 34.81 3.99
CA THR A 566 0.53 34.03 4.34
C THR A 566 0.90 32.63 4.87
N SER A 567 -0.05 31.94 5.44
CA SER A 567 0.14 30.55 5.94
C SER A 567 -1.10 29.70 5.67
N THR A 568 -0.92 28.38 5.69
CA THR A 568 -2.04 27.45 5.65
C THR A 568 -2.94 27.64 6.88
N LYS A 569 -4.26 27.59 6.67
CA LYS A 569 -5.21 27.58 7.80
C LYS A 569 -4.98 26.36 8.67
N ASN A 570 -4.86 25.21 8.04
CA ASN A 570 -4.79 23.89 8.67
C ASN A 570 -3.38 23.31 8.66
N VAL A 571 -3.15 22.36 9.52
CA VAL A 571 -1.94 21.53 9.51
C VAL A 571 -2.02 20.56 8.32
N ILE A 572 -1.03 20.59 7.45
CA ILE A 572 -0.96 19.71 6.29
C ILE A 572 -0.43 18.33 6.72
N ALA A 573 -1.11 17.25 6.28
CA ALA A 573 -0.82 15.90 6.77
C ALA A 573 0.56 15.37 6.37
N ASP A 574 1.09 15.73 5.21
CA ASP A 574 2.37 15.23 4.71
C ASP A 574 3.55 15.80 5.52
N VAL A 575 3.44 17.02 6.04
CA VAL A 575 4.47 17.69 6.85
C VAL A 575 4.12 17.76 8.34
N ARG A 576 2.86 17.52 8.72
CA ARG A 576 2.34 17.61 10.11
C ARG A 576 2.54 18.98 10.76
N GLN A 577 2.60 20.03 9.95
CA GLN A 577 2.80 21.42 10.35
C GLN A 577 2.03 22.35 9.41
N LYS A 578 1.94 23.64 9.79
CA LYS A 578 1.48 24.69 8.89
C LYS A 578 2.59 25.06 7.91
N ILE A 579 2.24 25.27 6.65
CA ILE A 579 3.14 25.78 5.61
C ILE A 579 2.96 27.28 5.53
N VAL A 580 4.06 27.98 5.37
CA VAL A 580 4.10 29.45 5.20
C VAL A 580 4.67 29.80 3.85
N LEU A 581 4.23 30.93 3.32
CA LEU A 581 4.81 31.62 2.18
C LEU A 581 5.46 32.93 2.67
N CYS A 582 6.72 33.11 2.35
CA CYS A 582 7.48 34.32 2.61
C CYS A 582 7.99 34.91 1.30
N SER A 583 8.04 36.23 1.15
CA SER A 583 8.92 36.87 0.18
C SER A 583 10.30 37.05 0.81
N PHE A 584 11.34 37.03 -0.02
CA PHE A 584 12.69 37.33 0.42
C PHE A 584 13.40 38.27 -0.54
N LEU A 585 14.32 39.06 0.00
CA LEU A 585 15.15 39.99 -0.73
C LEU A 585 16.57 39.94 -0.14
N GLN A 586 17.59 39.82 -1.00
CA GLN A 586 19.00 39.87 -0.61
C GLN A 586 19.36 41.32 -0.24
N HIS A 587 20.14 41.47 0.83
CA HIS A 587 20.73 42.77 1.19
C HIS A 587 21.75 43.19 0.13
N GLU A 588 21.81 44.49 -0.17
CA GLU A 588 22.83 45.07 -1.03
C GLU A 588 24.25 44.93 -0.48
#